data_58489aa4ac422c9fc5455a6c2414f726
#
_entry.id   58489aa4ac422c9fc5455a6c2414f726
#
_cell.length_a   1.000
_cell.length_b   1.000
_cell.length_c   1.000
_cell.angle_alpha   90.00
_cell.angle_beta   90.00
_cell.angle_gamma   90.00
#
_symmetry.space_group_name_H-M   'P 1'
#
loop_
_entity.id
_entity.type
_entity.pdbx_description
1 polymer ?
#
loop_
_entity_poly.entity_id
_entity_poly.type
_entity_poly.pdbx_seq_one_letter_code
_entity_poly.pdbx_strand_id
1 'polypeptide(L)'
;GSAVRFCLWPQMFNLKKVIKARKRLNFITSTLFKLFQINLRYKEKRKDYGIELFEYFYLPWKVEEKFNNYFESIKYYTLNPKSRLFTIYEMSKRYLIPGTSYVEVGCWKGGVTGLVALENKHKEVDYFICDTFAGVVNSSQHDTFFKDTEYSNASIDDVKEIENISSQKFNIIKGVFPESMEKINLDKPISFAHIDVDTYISAKESLEYILSNAIKGAVIILDDYGGWFTDGVTTYGNELKLNKHLFVVPNHLGQLIIYKI
;
A
#
# COMPACT_ATOMS: atom_id res chain seq x y z
N GLY A 1 0.58 -45.09 -16.13
CA GLY A 1 1.59 -44.63 -15.20
C GLY A 1 2.13 -43.29 -15.64
N SER A 2 1.72 -42.18 -15.03
CA SER A 2 2.22 -40.84 -15.29
C SER A 2 3.45 -40.60 -14.43
N ALA A 3 4.62 -40.55 -15.08
CA ALA A 3 5.87 -40.17 -14.43
C ALA A 3 5.86 -38.66 -14.12
N VAL A 4 5.82 -38.32 -12.86
CA VAL A 4 6.09 -36.95 -12.38
C VAL A 4 7.58 -36.69 -12.64
N ARG A 5 7.90 -35.84 -13.61
CA ARG A 5 9.25 -35.34 -13.80
C ARG A 5 9.55 -34.33 -12.70
N PHE A 6 10.32 -34.72 -11.71
CA PHE A 6 11.04 -33.79 -10.87
C PHE A 6 12.00 -32.96 -11.74
N CYS A 7 11.77 -31.68 -11.87
CA CYS A 7 12.78 -30.77 -12.41
C CYS A 7 13.96 -30.73 -11.44
N LEU A 8 15.00 -31.49 -11.77
CA LEU A 8 16.30 -31.36 -11.13
C LEU A 8 16.87 -29.99 -11.53
N TRP A 9 16.92 -29.08 -10.57
CA TRP A 9 17.67 -27.82 -10.70
C TRP A 9 19.13 -28.15 -11.01
N PRO A 10 19.78 -27.44 -11.94
CA PRO A 10 21.16 -27.73 -12.31
C PRO A 10 22.06 -27.63 -11.08
N GLN A 11 22.92 -28.61 -10.91
CA GLN A 11 23.95 -28.74 -9.87
C GLN A 11 25.02 -27.64 -10.02
N MET A 12 24.72 -26.38 -9.82
CA MET A 12 25.75 -25.31 -9.91
C MET A 12 25.99 -24.52 -8.62
N PHE A 13 25.34 -24.87 -7.51
CA PHE A 13 25.68 -24.24 -6.25
C PHE A 13 26.25 -25.26 -5.27
N ASN A 14 27.54 -25.11 -4.96
CA ASN A 14 28.17 -25.86 -3.88
C ASN A 14 27.54 -25.40 -2.56
N LEU A 15 26.55 -26.16 -2.07
CA LEU A 15 25.76 -25.87 -0.88
C LEU A 15 26.64 -25.51 0.33
N LYS A 16 27.83 -26.16 0.46
CA LYS A 16 28.81 -25.84 1.51
C LYS A 16 29.38 -24.43 1.38
N LYS A 17 29.60 -23.92 0.14
CA LYS A 17 30.06 -22.55 -0.09
C LYS A 17 28.95 -21.55 0.24
N VAL A 18 27.70 -21.86 -0.12
CA VAL A 18 26.53 -21.02 0.19
C VAL A 18 26.32 -20.94 1.70
N ILE A 19 26.35 -22.07 2.41
CA ILE A 19 26.23 -22.10 3.89
C ILE A 19 27.38 -21.33 4.56
N LYS A 20 28.60 -21.45 4.06
CA LYS A 20 29.78 -20.74 4.60
C LYS A 20 29.69 -19.23 4.32
N ALA A 21 29.22 -18.84 3.15
CA ALA A 21 28.95 -17.44 2.82
C ALA A 21 27.83 -16.87 3.70
N ARG A 22 26.73 -17.61 3.88
CA ARG A 22 25.61 -17.24 4.79
C ARG A 22 26.10 -17.01 6.23
N LYS A 23 26.93 -17.92 6.77
CA LYS A 23 27.48 -17.76 8.13
C LYS A 23 28.40 -16.53 8.26
N ARG A 24 29.25 -16.25 7.27
CA ARG A 24 30.11 -15.06 7.26
C ARG A 24 29.31 -13.77 7.14
N LEU A 25 28.31 -13.76 6.28
CA LEU A 25 27.48 -12.59 6.07
C LEU A 25 26.57 -12.33 7.26
N ASN A 26 26.01 -13.37 7.93
CA ASN A 26 25.29 -13.24 9.18
C ASN A 26 26.17 -12.67 10.31
N PHE A 27 27.45 -13.03 10.35
CA PHE A 27 28.39 -12.46 11.32
C PHE A 27 28.65 -10.96 11.04
N ILE A 28 28.88 -10.60 9.77
CA ILE A 28 29.12 -9.20 9.36
C ILE A 28 27.85 -8.36 9.59
N THR A 29 26.69 -8.88 9.19
CA THR A 29 25.40 -8.17 9.38
C THR A 29 25.01 -8.10 10.84
N SER A 30 25.27 -9.12 11.67
CA SER A 30 25.01 -9.04 13.11
C SER A 30 25.92 -8.01 13.78
N THR A 31 27.16 -7.87 13.30
CA THR A 31 28.09 -6.86 13.83
C THR A 31 27.73 -5.45 13.36
N LEU A 32 27.39 -5.27 12.08
CA LEU A 32 26.87 -4.02 11.54
C LEU A 32 25.53 -3.65 12.19
N PHE A 33 24.66 -4.64 12.42
CA PHE A 33 23.38 -4.43 13.09
C PHE A 33 23.55 -4.05 14.56
N LYS A 34 24.52 -4.63 15.26
CA LYS A 34 24.89 -4.21 16.62
C LYS A 34 25.46 -2.78 16.64
N LEU A 35 26.25 -2.40 15.64
CA LEU A 35 26.75 -1.03 15.50
C LEU A 35 25.61 -0.06 15.12
N PHE A 36 24.66 -0.51 14.32
CA PHE A 36 23.46 0.26 13.94
C PHE A 36 22.48 0.36 15.12
N GLN A 37 22.28 -0.72 15.89
CA GLN A 37 21.48 -0.72 17.12
C GLN A 37 22.03 0.22 18.21
N ILE A 38 23.33 0.50 18.23
CA ILE A 38 23.91 1.50 19.15
C ILE A 38 23.35 2.89 18.86
N ASN A 39 23.06 3.20 17.60
CA ASN A 39 22.40 4.44 17.18
C ASN A 39 20.87 4.40 17.26
N LEU A 40 20.26 3.19 17.20
CA LEU A 40 18.80 2.99 17.30
C LEU A 40 18.32 2.79 18.75
N ARG A 41 19.20 2.70 19.72
CA ARG A 41 18.87 2.58 21.16
C ARG A 41 18.06 3.74 21.74
N TYR A 42 17.72 4.72 20.93
CA TYR A 42 16.93 5.87 21.40
C TYR A 42 15.41 5.60 21.45
N LYS A 43 14.90 4.44 20.99
CA LYS A 43 13.50 4.04 21.19
C LYS A 43 13.44 2.57 21.62
N GLU A 44 13.67 2.35 22.92
CA GLU A 44 13.31 1.11 23.59
C GLU A 44 11.87 0.72 23.28
N LYS A 45 11.67 -0.52 22.92
CA LYS A 45 10.41 -1.30 22.94
C LYS A 45 9.85 -1.83 21.62
N ARG A 46 10.50 -1.68 20.47
CA ARG A 46 9.98 -2.36 19.26
C ARG A 46 10.74 -3.67 19.03
N LYS A 47 10.25 -4.76 19.62
CA LYS A 47 10.78 -6.12 19.42
C LYS A 47 10.26 -6.78 18.14
N ASP A 48 9.28 -6.16 17.51
CA ASP A 48 8.51 -6.61 16.34
C ASP A 48 9.11 -6.18 14.99
N TYR A 49 10.17 -5.36 15.03
CA TYR A 49 10.90 -4.96 13.82
C TYR A 49 12.24 -5.67 13.72
N GLY A 50 12.49 -6.24 12.57
CA GLY A 50 13.73 -6.91 12.24
C GLY A 50 14.09 -6.78 10.78
N ILE A 51 15.36 -7.01 10.47
CA ILE A 51 15.85 -7.19 9.11
C ILE A 51 16.17 -8.66 8.97
N GLU A 52 15.38 -9.39 8.19
CA GLU A 52 15.71 -10.74 7.78
C GLU A 52 16.46 -10.71 6.45
N LEU A 53 17.70 -11.15 6.51
CA LEU A 53 18.55 -11.26 5.34
C LEU A 53 18.68 -12.76 5.01
N PHE A 54 18.51 -13.10 3.70
CA PHE A 54 18.75 -14.45 3.16
C PHE A 54 17.57 -15.41 3.13
N GLU A 55 16.36 -14.95 3.04
CA GLU A 55 15.29 -15.75 2.45
C GLU A 55 15.24 -15.56 0.94
N TYR A 56 14.85 -16.61 0.20
CA TYR A 56 14.57 -16.52 -1.23
C TYR A 56 13.13 -16.04 -1.39
N PHE A 57 12.95 -14.77 -1.76
CA PHE A 57 11.64 -14.23 -2.06
C PHE A 57 11.35 -14.32 -3.56
N TYR A 58 10.17 -14.78 -3.90
CA TYR A 58 9.63 -14.57 -5.23
C TYR A 58 9.23 -13.08 -5.35
N LEU A 59 9.81 -12.41 -6.34
CA LEU A 59 9.63 -10.98 -6.59
C LEU A 59 8.88 -10.78 -7.92
N PRO A 60 7.54 -10.98 -7.94
CA PRO A 60 6.76 -10.95 -9.18
C PRO A 60 6.84 -9.60 -9.90
N TRP A 61 6.91 -8.50 -9.17
CA TRP A 61 7.09 -7.15 -9.72
C TRP A 61 8.39 -6.94 -10.51
N LYS A 62 9.35 -7.87 -10.45
CA LYS A 62 10.55 -7.80 -11.28
C LYS A 62 10.37 -8.43 -12.65
N VAL A 63 9.42 -9.34 -12.79
CA VAL A 63 9.24 -10.16 -14.01
C VAL A 63 7.93 -9.82 -14.74
N GLU A 64 6.97 -9.16 -14.10
CA GLU A 64 5.72 -8.74 -14.72
C GLU A 64 5.96 -7.51 -15.60
N GLU A 65 6.10 -7.74 -16.90
CA GLU A 65 6.46 -6.70 -17.87
C GLU A 65 5.42 -5.58 -17.95
N LYS A 66 4.13 -5.92 -17.98
CA LYS A 66 3.03 -4.96 -18.04
C LYS A 66 3.05 -4.01 -16.84
N PHE A 67 3.20 -4.56 -15.63
CA PHE A 67 3.35 -3.78 -14.40
C PHE A 67 4.56 -2.85 -14.47
N ASN A 68 5.71 -3.37 -14.93
CA ASN A 68 6.92 -2.56 -15.01
C ASN A 68 6.78 -1.40 -15.99
N ASN A 69 6.12 -1.59 -17.14
CA ASN A 69 5.83 -0.52 -18.08
C ASN A 69 4.93 0.55 -17.47
N TYR A 70 3.90 0.17 -16.74
CA TYR A 70 3.04 1.11 -16.01
C TYR A 70 3.80 1.84 -14.91
N PHE A 71 4.60 1.12 -14.12
CA PHE A 71 5.41 1.74 -13.08
C PHE A 71 6.36 2.80 -13.64
N GLU A 72 7.03 2.56 -14.76
CA GLU A 72 7.93 3.54 -15.37
C GLU A 72 7.21 4.84 -15.74
N SER A 73 5.92 4.79 -16.10
CA SER A 73 5.14 5.99 -16.42
C SER A 73 4.67 6.77 -15.18
N ILE A 74 4.57 6.13 -14.01
CA ILE A 74 4.03 6.78 -12.78
C ILE A 74 5.05 6.97 -11.66
N LYS A 75 6.29 6.47 -11.80
CA LYS A 75 7.28 6.37 -10.72
C LYS A 75 7.64 7.70 -10.04
N TYR A 76 7.46 8.82 -10.70
CA TYR A 76 7.71 10.16 -10.13
C TYR A 76 6.50 10.75 -9.41
N TYR A 77 5.36 10.05 -9.46
CA TYR A 77 4.08 10.46 -8.89
C TYR A 77 3.64 9.58 -7.71
N THR A 78 4.51 8.73 -7.20
CA THR A 78 4.24 7.88 -6.04
C THR A 78 5.47 7.76 -5.15
N LEU A 79 5.26 7.65 -3.85
CA LEU A 79 6.29 7.32 -2.85
C LEU A 79 6.26 5.82 -2.50
N ASN A 80 5.22 5.12 -2.93
CA ASN A 80 5.05 3.70 -2.64
C ASN A 80 6.09 2.84 -3.38
N PRO A 81 6.74 1.87 -2.70
CA PRO A 81 7.68 0.95 -3.33
C PRO A 81 6.97 0.00 -4.29
N LYS A 82 7.70 -0.50 -5.30
CA LYS A 82 7.17 -1.45 -6.31
C LYS A 82 6.42 -2.64 -5.71
N SER A 83 6.85 -3.13 -4.57
CA SER A 83 6.23 -4.27 -3.89
C SER A 83 4.81 -3.96 -3.40
N ARG A 84 4.59 -2.81 -2.77
CA ARG A 84 3.26 -2.35 -2.34
C ARG A 84 2.37 -2.07 -3.55
N LEU A 85 2.91 -1.34 -4.53
CA LEU A 85 2.21 -1.05 -5.79
C LEU A 85 1.78 -2.33 -6.52
N PHE A 86 2.60 -3.37 -6.50
CA PHE A 86 2.26 -4.65 -7.13
C PHE A 86 1.07 -5.32 -6.46
N THR A 87 0.96 -5.23 -5.12
CA THR A 87 -0.23 -5.72 -4.39
C THR A 87 -1.48 -4.96 -4.86
N ILE A 88 -1.43 -3.63 -4.93
CA ILE A 88 -2.55 -2.81 -5.37
C ILE A 88 -2.93 -3.13 -6.82
N TYR A 89 -1.94 -3.27 -7.71
CA TYR A 89 -2.11 -3.66 -9.10
C TYR A 89 -2.85 -5.00 -9.23
N GLU A 90 -2.37 -6.05 -8.57
CA GLU A 90 -2.99 -7.37 -8.62
C GLU A 90 -4.40 -7.41 -8.02
N MET A 91 -4.60 -6.70 -6.90
CA MET A 91 -5.91 -6.64 -6.25
C MET A 91 -6.90 -5.83 -7.09
N SER A 92 -6.49 -4.71 -7.69
CA SER A 92 -7.36 -3.89 -8.54
C SER A 92 -7.85 -4.63 -9.79
N LYS A 93 -7.02 -5.46 -10.40
CA LYS A 93 -7.41 -6.32 -11.55
C LYS A 93 -8.64 -7.16 -11.23
N ARG A 94 -8.71 -7.67 -10.01
CA ARG A 94 -9.71 -8.64 -9.59
C ARG A 94 -10.92 -8.01 -8.94
N TYR A 95 -10.71 -7.00 -8.09
CA TYR A 95 -11.74 -6.48 -7.20
C TYR A 95 -12.32 -5.13 -7.63
N LEU A 96 -11.69 -4.42 -8.56
CA LEU A 96 -12.32 -3.26 -9.18
C LEU A 96 -13.29 -3.75 -10.26
N ILE A 97 -14.59 -3.63 -9.95
CA ILE A 97 -15.69 -4.20 -10.74
C ILE A 97 -16.25 -3.13 -11.69
N PRO A 98 -16.54 -3.44 -12.97
CA PRO A 98 -17.22 -2.50 -13.85
C PRO A 98 -18.57 -2.05 -13.28
N GLY A 99 -18.91 -0.77 -13.48
CA GLY A 99 -20.13 -0.16 -12.93
C GLY A 99 -20.03 0.21 -11.45
N THR A 100 -18.82 0.20 -10.87
CA THR A 100 -18.55 0.64 -9.49
C THR A 100 -17.53 1.77 -9.45
N SER A 101 -17.22 2.23 -8.22
CA SER A 101 -16.22 3.28 -7.98
C SER A 101 -14.94 2.73 -7.36
N TYR A 102 -13.84 3.37 -7.72
CA TYR A 102 -12.56 3.35 -7.01
C TYR A 102 -12.41 4.62 -6.18
N VAL A 103 -11.95 4.48 -4.94
CA VAL A 103 -11.65 5.63 -4.07
C VAL A 103 -10.21 5.52 -3.57
N GLU A 104 -9.45 6.60 -3.71
CA GLU A 104 -8.14 6.77 -3.07
C GLU A 104 -8.18 7.94 -2.10
N VAL A 105 -7.73 7.71 -0.87
CA VAL A 105 -7.60 8.75 0.16
C VAL A 105 -6.13 8.87 0.55
N GLY A 106 -5.57 10.09 0.38
CA GLY A 106 -4.13 10.31 0.50
C GLY A 106 -3.40 9.93 -0.78
N CYS A 107 -3.71 10.62 -1.89
CA CYS A 107 -3.16 10.26 -3.20
C CYS A 107 -1.78 10.87 -3.47
N TRP A 108 -1.32 11.86 -2.70
CA TRP A 108 -0.14 12.65 -2.98
C TRP A 108 -0.18 13.20 -4.42
N LYS A 109 0.66 12.67 -5.34
CA LYS A 109 0.66 13.08 -6.76
C LYS A 109 -0.16 12.17 -7.69
N GLY A 110 -0.93 11.23 -7.14
CA GLY A 110 -1.87 10.39 -7.88
C GLY A 110 -1.28 9.16 -8.57
N GLY A 111 -0.02 8.80 -8.29
CA GLY A 111 0.65 7.69 -9.00
C GLY A 111 0.00 6.32 -8.76
N VAL A 112 -0.54 6.06 -7.58
CA VAL A 112 -1.24 4.79 -7.28
C VAL A 112 -2.54 4.72 -8.08
N THR A 113 -3.35 5.80 -8.08
CA THR A 113 -4.54 5.88 -8.96
C THR A 113 -4.17 5.68 -10.42
N GLY A 114 -3.07 6.31 -10.88
CA GLY A 114 -2.57 6.13 -12.25
C GLY A 114 -2.31 4.67 -12.60
N LEU A 115 -1.67 3.93 -11.71
CA LEU A 115 -1.43 2.50 -11.87
C LEU A 115 -2.75 1.70 -11.96
N VAL A 116 -3.68 1.97 -11.05
CA VAL A 116 -5.01 1.33 -11.04
C VAL A 116 -5.78 1.65 -12.32
N ALA A 117 -5.76 2.90 -12.76
CA ALA A 117 -6.45 3.35 -13.97
C ALA A 117 -5.86 2.74 -15.25
N LEU A 118 -4.52 2.69 -15.37
CA LEU A 118 -3.83 2.05 -16.49
C LEU A 118 -4.19 0.57 -16.62
N GLU A 119 -4.23 -0.15 -15.50
CA GLU A 119 -4.58 -1.58 -15.51
C GLU A 119 -6.04 -1.81 -15.86
N ASN A 120 -6.93 -0.97 -15.36
CA ASN A 120 -8.38 -1.16 -15.47
C ASN A 120 -9.04 -0.28 -16.55
N LYS A 121 -8.28 0.30 -17.48
CA LYS A 121 -8.78 1.23 -18.51
C LYS A 121 -9.91 0.68 -19.41
N HIS A 122 -10.08 -0.64 -19.42
CA HIS A 122 -11.13 -1.33 -20.18
C HIS A 122 -12.43 -1.49 -19.39
N LYS A 123 -12.43 -1.11 -18.11
CA LYS A 123 -13.59 -1.16 -17.21
C LYS A 123 -14.23 0.22 -17.10
N GLU A 124 -15.55 0.26 -17.11
CA GLU A 124 -16.29 1.47 -16.77
C GLU A 124 -16.30 1.67 -15.25
N VAL A 125 -15.46 2.56 -14.76
CA VAL A 125 -15.24 2.83 -13.35
C VAL A 125 -15.16 4.34 -13.11
N ASP A 126 -15.76 4.80 -12.01
CA ASP A 126 -15.59 6.18 -11.55
C ASP A 126 -14.44 6.23 -10.54
N TYR A 127 -13.48 7.15 -10.78
CA TYR A 127 -12.30 7.33 -9.93
C TYR A 127 -12.50 8.57 -9.06
N PHE A 128 -12.44 8.40 -7.74
CA PHE A 128 -12.50 9.48 -6.74
C PHE A 128 -11.15 9.56 -6.02
N ILE A 129 -10.51 10.72 -6.13
CA ILE A 129 -9.14 10.94 -5.66
C ILE A 129 -9.17 12.05 -4.63
N CYS A 130 -8.95 11.70 -3.38
CA CYS A 130 -9.13 12.59 -2.24
C CYS A 130 -7.78 12.88 -1.59
N ASP A 131 -7.44 14.15 -1.47
CA ASP A 131 -6.23 14.59 -0.76
C ASP A 131 -6.43 16.03 -0.23
N THR A 132 -5.75 16.37 0.84
CA THR A 132 -5.72 17.73 1.34
C THR A 132 -4.91 18.65 0.43
N PHE A 133 -3.90 18.11 -0.26
CA PHE A 133 -2.83 18.85 -0.96
C PHE A 133 -2.16 19.88 -0.04
N ALA A 134 -2.19 19.61 1.24
CA ALA A 134 -1.59 20.43 2.30
C ALA A 134 -0.74 19.60 3.27
N GLY A 135 -0.65 18.29 2.99
CA GLY A 135 0.09 17.32 3.79
C GLY A 135 -0.78 16.56 4.79
N VAL A 136 -0.12 15.79 5.66
CA VAL A 136 -0.76 14.99 6.72
C VAL A 136 -1.59 15.88 7.65
N VAL A 137 -2.73 15.36 8.08
CA VAL A 137 -3.67 16.04 8.99
C VAL A 137 -4.21 15.06 10.06
N ASN A 138 -4.93 15.59 11.04
CA ASN A 138 -5.61 14.83 12.08
C ASN A 138 -4.67 13.96 12.93
N SER A 139 -3.47 14.45 13.22
CA SER A 139 -2.58 13.80 14.19
C SER A 139 -3.24 13.72 15.56
N SER A 140 -3.10 12.57 16.22
CA SER A 140 -3.71 12.26 17.50
C SER A 140 -2.68 11.75 18.51
N GLN A 141 -3.14 11.42 19.71
CA GLN A 141 -2.29 10.79 20.74
C GLN A 141 -1.74 9.42 20.31
N HIS A 142 -2.31 8.79 19.29
CA HIS A 142 -1.84 7.51 18.74
C HIS A 142 -0.71 7.69 17.74
N ASP A 143 -0.48 8.92 17.27
CA ASP A 143 0.48 9.25 16.22
C ASP A 143 1.72 9.87 16.86
N THR A 144 2.81 9.09 16.97
CA THR A 144 4.01 9.52 17.70
C THR A 144 4.96 10.33 16.86
N PHE A 145 4.89 10.23 15.53
CA PHE A 145 5.82 10.84 14.59
C PHE A 145 5.21 12.01 13.81
N PHE A 146 4.08 11.79 13.14
CA PHE A 146 3.42 12.81 12.33
C PHE A 146 2.78 13.89 13.18
N LYS A 147 3.01 15.16 12.78
CA LYS A 147 2.52 16.36 13.50
C LYS A 147 1.83 17.35 12.58
N ASP A 148 1.21 16.84 11.52
CA ASP A 148 0.58 17.58 10.44
C ASP A 148 1.60 18.28 9.50
N THR A 149 1.17 18.49 8.25
CA THR A 149 1.90 19.17 7.15
C THR A 149 3.04 18.41 6.45
N GLU A 150 3.42 17.22 6.91
CA GLU A 150 4.34 16.38 6.14
C GLU A 150 3.72 16.02 4.77
N TYR A 151 4.56 15.85 3.75
CA TYR A 151 4.14 15.53 2.36
C TYR A 151 3.32 16.60 1.63
N SER A 152 3.42 17.87 2.02
CA SER A 152 2.67 18.99 1.42
C SER A 152 3.13 19.43 0.02
N ASN A 153 4.00 18.66 -0.64
CA ASN A 153 4.61 18.99 -1.94
C ASN A 153 3.86 18.36 -3.15
N ALA A 154 2.59 18.03 -2.99
CA ALA A 154 1.73 17.54 -4.05
C ALA A 154 0.73 18.62 -4.49
N SER A 155 0.24 18.52 -5.72
CA SER A 155 -0.73 19.45 -6.29
C SER A 155 -1.79 18.76 -7.13
N ILE A 156 -2.91 19.45 -7.35
CA ILE A 156 -3.95 18.99 -8.29
C ILE A 156 -3.39 18.83 -9.70
N ASP A 157 -2.43 19.64 -10.10
CA ASP A 157 -1.84 19.56 -11.44
C ASP A 157 -0.99 18.30 -11.63
N ASP A 158 -0.34 17.80 -10.56
CA ASP A 158 0.32 16.50 -10.59
C ASP A 158 -0.70 15.38 -10.89
N VAL A 159 -1.87 15.41 -10.24
CA VAL A 159 -2.94 14.41 -10.47
C VAL A 159 -3.54 14.52 -11.87
N LYS A 160 -3.69 15.73 -12.42
CA LYS A 160 -4.13 15.94 -13.81
C LYS A 160 -3.13 15.40 -14.83
N GLU A 161 -1.84 15.44 -14.53
CA GLU A 161 -0.85 14.81 -15.39
C GLU A 161 -1.02 13.29 -15.39
N ILE A 162 -1.40 12.69 -14.27
CA ILE A 162 -1.75 11.27 -14.21
C ILE A 162 -3.04 10.94 -15.00
N GLU A 163 -4.02 11.84 -15.04
CA GLU A 163 -5.18 11.69 -15.95
C GLU A 163 -4.73 11.58 -17.42
N ASN A 164 -3.79 12.45 -17.82
CA ASN A 164 -3.24 12.41 -19.18
C ASN A 164 -2.49 11.11 -19.46
N ILE A 165 -1.62 10.68 -18.53
CA ILE A 165 -0.82 9.44 -18.63
C ILE A 165 -1.74 8.21 -18.75
N SER A 166 -2.79 8.14 -17.92
CA SER A 166 -3.71 7.00 -17.87
C SER A 166 -4.80 7.06 -18.96
N SER A 167 -5.03 8.23 -19.54
CA SER A 167 -6.16 8.54 -20.42
C SER A 167 -7.52 8.24 -19.73
N GLN A 168 -7.59 8.46 -18.43
CA GLN A 168 -8.81 8.32 -17.62
C GLN A 168 -9.14 9.64 -16.95
N LYS A 169 -10.43 9.86 -16.67
CA LYS A 169 -10.89 11.04 -15.92
C LYS A 169 -11.04 10.71 -14.44
N PHE A 170 -10.65 11.67 -13.60
CA PHE A 170 -10.73 11.55 -12.16
C PHE A 170 -11.63 12.64 -11.55
N ASN A 171 -12.39 12.26 -10.55
CA ASN A 171 -13.04 13.20 -9.65
C ASN A 171 -12.03 13.59 -8.56
N ILE A 172 -11.32 14.70 -8.77
CA ILE A 172 -10.28 15.18 -7.84
C ILE A 172 -10.95 16.01 -6.74
N ILE A 173 -10.81 15.57 -5.49
CA ILE A 173 -11.47 16.13 -4.34
C ILE A 173 -10.43 16.66 -3.37
N LYS A 174 -10.34 17.99 -3.27
CA LYS A 174 -9.43 18.65 -2.35
C LYS A 174 -10.09 18.89 -1.00
N GLY A 175 -9.49 18.40 0.06
CA GLY A 175 -9.93 18.64 1.43
C GLY A 175 -9.68 17.45 2.34
N VAL A 176 -10.08 17.59 3.58
CA VAL A 176 -10.04 16.50 4.56
C VAL A 176 -11.15 15.51 4.24
N PHE A 177 -10.80 14.24 4.17
CA PHE A 177 -11.76 13.17 3.95
C PHE A 177 -12.25 12.64 5.33
N PRO A 178 -13.55 12.33 5.53
CA PRO A 178 -14.62 12.28 4.52
C PRO A 178 -15.40 13.58 4.30
N GLU A 179 -15.16 14.66 5.05
CA GLU A 179 -15.95 15.90 5.00
C GLU A 179 -15.94 16.52 3.59
N SER A 180 -14.84 16.40 2.88
CA SER A 180 -14.74 16.88 1.50
C SER A 180 -15.66 16.13 0.52
N MET A 181 -16.16 14.95 0.89
CA MET A 181 -17.14 14.18 0.12
C MET A 181 -18.60 14.59 0.35
N GLU A 182 -18.94 15.39 1.36
CA GLU A 182 -20.33 15.73 1.70
C GLU A 182 -21.14 16.30 0.52
N LYS A 183 -20.48 17.00 -0.39
CA LYS A 183 -21.10 17.60 -1.59
C LYS A 183 -20.94 16.76 -2.86
N ILE A 184 -20.33 15.61 -2.75
CA ILE A 184 -20.05 14.73 -3.87
C ILE A 184 -21.02 13.56 -3.84
N ASN A 185 -21.74 13.36 -4.92
CA ASN A 185 -22.60 12.19 -5.06
C ASN A 185 -21.80 11.00 -5.57
N LEU A 186 -21.80 9.91 -4.80
CA LEU A 186 -21.31 8.61 -5.23
C LEU A 186 -22.45 7.87 -5.93
N ASP A 187 -22.59 8.08 -7.24
CA ASP A 187 -23.66 7.43 -8.02
C ASP A 187 -23.50 5.90 -8.08
N LYS A 188 -22.26 5.40 -7.96
CA LYS A 188 -21.92 3.99 -8.00
C LYS A 188 -21.25 3.56 -6.69
N PRO A 189 -21.57 2.37 -6.16
CA PRO A 189 -20.95 1.89 -4.92
C PRO A 189 -19.46 1.57 -5.12
N ILE A 190 -18.71 1.60 -4.02
CA ILE A 190 -17.27 1.31 -4.03
C ILE A 190 -17.03 -0.20 -4.07
N SER A 191 -16.17 -0.67 -4.96
CA SER A 191 -15.70 -2.07 -4.99
C SER A 191 -14.23 -2.23 -4.63
N PHE A 192 -13.42 -1.19 -4.85
CA PHE A 192 -12.02 -1.20 -4.51
C PHE A 192 -11.59 0.17 -4.01
N ALA A 193 -10.77 0.20 -2.95
CA ALA A 193 -10.24 1.45 -2.40
C ALA A 193 -8.81 1.30 -1.90
N HIS A 194 -8.09 2.43 -1.85
CA HIS A 194 -6.76 2.55 -1.26
C HIS A 194 -6.76 3.71 -0.26
N ILE A 195 -6.22 3.50 0.94
CA ILE A 195 -6.12 4.49 2.01
C ILE A 195 -4.65 4.59 2.42
N ASP A 196 -4.07 5.79 2.29
CA ASP A 196 -2.66 6.08 2.56
C ASP A 196 -2.56 7.48 3.22
N VAL A 197 -2.89 7.55 4.52
CA VAL A 197 -3.16 8.81 5.24
C VAL A 197 -2.33 9.01 6.51
N ASP A 198 -1.44 8.07 6.83
CA ASP A 198 -0.43 8.13 7.88
C ASP A 198 -0.94 8.21 9.35
N THR A 199 -2.18 8.65 9.62
CA THR A 199 -2.68 8.92 10.98
C THR A 199 -3.87 8.05 11.37
N TYR A 200 -4.04 7.84 12.68
CA TYR A 200 -5.12 7.01 13.24
C TYR A 200 -6.51 7.53 12.87
N ILE A 201 -6.77 8.81 13.08
CA ILE A 201 -8.09 9.40 12.88
C ILE A 201 -8.45 9.36 11.40
N SER A 202 -7.53 9.84 10.53
CA SER A 202 -7.77 9.85 9.09
C SER A 202 -8.00 8.45 8.52
N ALA A 203 -7.22 7.45 8.96
CA ALA A 203 -7.40 6.06 8.54
C ALA A 203 -8.77 5.50 8.97
N LYS A 204 -9.18 5.79 10.21
CA LYS A 204 -10.45 5.32 10.77
C LYS A 204 -11.64 5.92 10.03
N GLU A 205 -11.71 7.23 9.95
CA GLU A 205 -12.82 7.94 9.31
C GLU A 205 -12.93 7.60 7.82
N SER A 206 -11.78 7.48 7.14
CA SER A 206 -11.73 7.06 5.73
C SER A 206 -12.29 5.66 5.54
N LEU A 207 -11.89 4.70 6.34
CA LEU A 207 -12.37 3.33 6.21
C LEU A 207 -13.86 3.21 6.57
N GLU A 208 -14.33 3.88 7.61
CA GLU A 208 -15.74 3.88 8.01
C GLU A 208 -16.64 4.44 6.90
N TYR A 209 -16.25 5.55 6.28
CA TYR A 209 -16.97 6.11 5.13
C TYR A 209 -16.97 5.16 3.93
N ILE A 210 -15.81 4.62 3.57
CA ILE A 210 -15.67 3.68 2.44
C ILE A 210 -16.51 2.44 2.67
N LEU A 211 -16.45 1.84 3.86
CA LEU A 211 -17.25 0.67 4.20
C LEU A 211 -18.75 0.93 4.12
N SER A 212 -19.20 2.13 4.50
CA SER A 212 -20.62 2.49 4.43
C SER A 212 -21.13 2.57 2.99
N ASN A 213 -20.25 2.91 2.03
CA ASN A 213 -20.58 3.08 0.61
C ASN A 213 -20.09 1.92 -0.28
N ALA A 214 -19.48 0.90 0.30
CA ALA A 214 -18.91 -0.22 -0.45
C ALA A 214 -19.90 -1.37 -0.60
N ILE A 215 -19.79 -2.09 -1.71
CA ILE A 215 -20.52 -3.36 -1.89
C ILE A 215 -20.00 -4.44 -0.93
N LYS A 216 -20.80 -5.45 -0.70
CA LYS A 216 -20.32 -6.72 -0.10
C LYS A 216 -19.28 -7.34 -1.03
N GLY A 217 -18.16 -7.81 -0.49
CA GLY A 217 -17.02 -8.31 -1.25
C GLY A 217 -16.05 -7.22 -1.74
N ALA A 218 -16.30 -5.95 -1.41
CA ALA A 218 -15.33 -4.88 -1.68
C ALA A 218 -14.00 -5.12 -0.97
N VAL A 219 -12.92 -4.67 -1.59
CA VAL A 219 -11.57 -4.76 -1.05
C VAL A 219 -11.00 -3.37 -0.84
N ILE A 220 -10.47 -3.15 0.34
CA ILE A 220 -9.79 -1.92 0.72
C ILE A 220 -8.34 -2.27 1.10
N ILE A 221 -7.38 -1.54 0.57
CA ILE A 221 -5.99 -1.62 1.01
C ILE A 221 -5.71 -0.40 1.88
N LEU A 222 -5.36 -0.67 3.15
CA LEU A 222 -4.88 0.34 4.08
C LEU A 222 -3.36 0.22 4.15
N ASP A 223 -2.65 1.25 3.69
CA ASP A 223 -1.20 1.32 3.74
C ASP A 223 -0.70 1.64 5.16
N ASP A 224 0.59 1.51 5.36
CA ASP A 224 1.35 1.88 6.56
C ASP A 224 1.08 1.08 7.83
N TYR A 225 0.37 -0.03 7.72
CA TYR A 225 0.21 -0.96 8.83
C TYR A 225 1.56 -1.59 9.21
N GLY A 226 1.99 -1.39 10.45
CA GLY A 226 3.29 -1.84 10.91
C GLY A 226 4.44 -0.91 10.49
N GLY A 227 4.18 0.26 9.93
CA GLY A 227 5.20 1.26 9.60
C GLY A 227 5.87 1.84 10.86
N TRP A 228 7.15 2.18 10.75
CA TRP A 228 7.93 2.72 11.88
C TRP A 228 7.43 4.05 12.40
N PHE A 229 6.79 4.81 11.54
CA PHE A 229 6.33 6.17 11.81
C PHE A 229 4.81 6.29 11.91
N THR A 230 4.08 5.20 11.62
CA THR A 230 2.64 5.14 11.50
C THR A 230 1.99 4.29 12.61
N ASP A 231 2.35 4.61 13.86
CA ASP A 231 1.84 3.92 15.05
C ASP A 231 0.32 3.97 15.15
N GLY A 232 -0.27 5.10 14.76
CA GLY A 232 -1.71 5.29 14.75
C GLY A 232 -2.41 4.34 13.79
N VAL A 233 -1.92 4.21 12.57
CA VAL A 233 -2.46 3.26 11.58
C VAL A 233 -2.30 1.82 12.07
N THR A 234 -1.15 1.51 12.69
CA THR A 234 -0.91 0.19 13.28
C THR A 234 -1.89 -0.13 14.40
N THR A 235 -2.17 0.86 15.27
CA THR A 235 -3.13 0.73 16.36
C THR A 235 -4.52 0.46 15.80
N TYR A 236 -4.98 1.27 14.87
CA TYR A 236 -6.28 1.08 14.23
C TYR A 236 -6.38 -0.26 13.49
N GLY A 237 -5.37 -0.64 12.74
CA GLY A 237 -5.32 -1.92 12.04
C GLY A 237 -5.42 -3.14 12.98
N ASN A 238 -4.90 -3.04 14.21
CA ASN A 238 -5.06 -4.08 15.21
C ASN A 238 -6.51 -4.16 15.75
N GLU A 239 -7.19 -3.03 15.87
CA GLU A 239 -8.61 -2.99 16.23
C GLU A 239 -9.48 -3.64 15.14
N LEU A 240 -9.19 -3.36 13.86
CA LEU A 240 -9.91 -3.93 12.73
C LEU A 240 -9.88 -5.46 12.69
N LYS A 241 -8.80 -6.09 13.13
CA LYS A 241 -8.70 -7.56 13.20
C LYS A 241 -9.70 -8.20 14.15
N LEU A 242 -10.28 -7.43 15.06
CA LEU A 242 -11.31 -7.88 16.01
C LEU A 242 -12.72 -7.74 15.43
N ASN A 243 -12.88 -7.07 14.29
CA ASN A 243 -14.18 -6.82 13.67
C ASN A 243 -14.64 -8.06 12.88
N LYS A 244 -15.74 -8.67 13.34
CA LYS A 244 -16.30 -9.91 12.74
C LYS A 244 -16.97 -9.71 11.37
N HIS A 245 -17.23 -8.47 10.96
CA HIS A 245 -17.80 -8.13 9.66
C HIS A 245 -16.75 -7.84 8.58
N LEU A 246 -15.48 -7.97 8.95
CA LEU A 246 -14.35 -7.76 8.06
C LEU A 246 -13.44 -8.99 8.06
N PHE A 247 -12.90 -9.34 6.91
CA PHE A 247 -11.77 -10.26 6.83
C PHE A 247 -10.51 -9.44 6.55
N VAL A 248 -9.59 -9.42 7.51
CA VAL A 248 -8.41 -8.53 7.49
C VAL A 248 -7.13 -9.35 7.44
N VAL A 249 -6.34 -9.14 6.39
CA VAL A 249 -5.08 -9.86 6.14
C VAL A 249 -3.92 -8.87 6.10
N PRO A 250 -2.98 -8.93 7.04
CA PRO A 250 -1.73 -8.18 6.93
C PRO A 250 -0.82 -8.84 5.89
N ASN A 251 -0.17 -8.02 5.06
CA ASN A 251 0.94 -8.50 4.25
C ASN A 251 2.29 -8.09 4.85
N HIS A 252 3.37 -8.72 4.40
CA HIS A 252 4.73 -8.40 4.88
C HIS A 252 5.29 -7.08 4.36
N LEU A 253 4.51 -6.35 3.57
CA LEU A 253 4.91 -5.11 2.92
C LEU A 253 4.40 -3.86 3.67
N GLY A 254 3.74 -4.07 4.82
CA GLY A 254 3.18 -2.99 5.62
C GLY A 254 1.82 -2.50 5.12
N GLN A 255 0.98 -3.42 4.62
CA GLN A 255 -0.38 -3.12 4.19
C GLN A 255 -1.37 -4.08 4.88
N LEU A 256 -2.58 -3.59 5.16
CA LEU A 256 -3.74 -4.43 5.46
C LEU A 256 -4.63 -4.55 4.23
N ILE A 257 -4.97 -5.78 3.87
CA ILE A 257 -5.97 -6.08 2.86
C ILE A 257 -7.26 -6.40 3.60
N ILE A 258 -8.27 -5.57 3.41
CA ILE A 258 -9.53 -5.59 4.15
C ILE A 258 -10.65 -5.98 3.18
N TYR A 259 -11.37 -7.04 3.50
CA TYR A 259 -12.53 -7.50 2.74
C TYR A 259 -13.80 -7.21 3.54
N LYS A 260 -14.79 -6.55 2.92
CA LYS A 260 -16.13 -6.39 3.47
C LYS A 260 -16.93 -7.67 3.27
N ILE A 261 -17.29 -8.36 4.35
CA ILE A 261 -18.02 -9.65 4.32
C ILE A 261 -19.54 -9.42 4.17
#